data_685e8f5b0bb59e0be5e12dba34e152c7
#
_entry.id   685e8f5b0bb59e0be5e12dba34e152c7
#
_cell.length_a   1.000
_cell.length_b   1.000
_cell.length_c   1.000
_cell.angle_alpha   90.00
_cell.angle_beta   90.00
_cell.angle_gamma   90.00
#
_symmetry.space_group_name_H-M   'P 1'
#
loop_
_entity.id
_entity.type
_entity.pdbx_description
1 polymer ?
#
loop_
_entity_poly.entity_id
_entity_poly.type
_entity_poly.pdbx_seq_one_letter_code
_entity_poly.pdbx_strand_id
1 'polypeptide(L)'
;RGVPAEVFAAWTARMLLTVRRRDAEQVNAALREILAKQGIWQPEKGLWYHGQAIMITRNDAEMGLFNGDVGVVLRDEAQRLQAYFPTHDGMRAVPLSRLPAHEDAFAMTVHKSQGSEFAEVWLLPPLGALEAAEDYHRALLYTAITRAKQCFVYWGDVSSLQAASARHVQRLTVLGHLLQHEH
;
A
#
# COMPACT_ATOMS: atom_id res chain seq x y z
N ARG A 1 -12.06 0.92 25.93
CA ARG A 1 -10.90 1.75 25.51
C ARG A 1 -10.66 1.41 24.06
N GLY A 2 -10.81 2.39 23.16
CA GLY A 2 -10.56 2.18 21.72
C GLY A 2 -9.14 1.69 21.49
N VAL A 3 -8.90 1.12 20.30
CA VAL A 3 -7.53 0.79 19.87
C VAL A 3 -6.70 2.05 20.00
N PRO A 4 -5.59 2.03 20.71
CA PRO A 4 -4.75 3.21 20.82
C PRO A 4 -4.34 3.66 19.43
N ALA A 5 -4.48 4.95 19.14
CA ALA A 5 -3.96 5.54 17.90
C ALA A 5 -2.48 5.20 17.68
N GLU A 6 -1.76 4.97 18.76
CA GLU A 6 -0.38 4.49 18.79
C GLU A 6 -0.16 3.14 18.09
N VAL A 7 -1.09 2.18 18.24
CA VAL A 7 -1.00 0.87 17.57
C VAL A 7 -1.15 1.05 16.06
N PHE A 8 -2.10 1.87 15.63
CA PHE A 8 -2.28 2.18 14.23
C PHE A 8 -1.09 2.98 13.68
N ALA A 9 -0.60 3.96 14.42
CA ALA A 9 0.56 4.75 14.03
C ALA A 9 1.83 3.89 13.92
N ALA A 10 2.05 2.96 14.85
CA ALA A 10 3.17 2.03 14.78
C ALA A 10 3.06 1.09 13.58
N TRP A 11 1.84 0.67 13.26
CA TRP A 11 1.59 -0.21 12.13
C TRP A 11 1.74 0.52 10.78
N THR A 12 1.21 1.74 10.66
CA THR A 12 1.35 2.57 9.45
C THR A 12 2.70 3.29 9.35
N ALA A 13 3.55 3.17 10.37
CA ALA A 13 4.88 3.78 10.38
C ALA A 13 5.74 3.28 9.20
N ARG A 14 5.57 2.01 8.81
CA ARG A 14 6.34 1.38 7.74
C ARG A 14 5.42 0.90 6.63
N MET A 15 5.76 1.23 5.38
CA MET A 15 5.02 0.77 4.22
C MET A 15 5.96 0.18 3.18
N LEU A 16 5.64 -1.04 2.74
CA LEU A 16 6.33 -1.66 1.62
C LEU A 16 5.61 -1.28 0.33
N LEU A 17 6.34 -0.61 -0.55
CA LEU A 17 5.86 -0.20 -1.86
C LEU A 17 6.46 -1.08 -2.96
N THR A 18 5.66 -1.38 -3.95
CA THR A 18 6.06 -2.09 -5.16
C THR A 18 5.76 -1.24 -6.39
N VAL A 19 6.43 -1.56 -7.49
CA VAL A 19 6.19 -0.90 -8.78
C VAL A 19 4.92 -1.44 -9.42
N ARG A 20 4.74 -2.76 -9.40
CA ARG A 20 3.65 -3.46 -10.11
C ARG A 20 2.65 -4.06 -9.13
N ARG A 21 1.39 -4.09 -9.54
CA ARG A 21 0.31 -4.69 -8.76
C ARG A 21 0.57 -6.17 -8.44
N ARG A 22 0.99 -6.95 -9.43
CA ARG A 22 1.32 -8.37 -9.24
C ARG A 22 2.39 -8.60 -8.17
N ASP A 23 3.37 -7.69 -8.07
CA ASP A 23 4.45 -7.82 -7.08
C ASP A 23 3.91 -7.55 -5.67
N ALA A 24 2.99 -6.58 -5.50
CA ALA A 24 2.29 -6.37 -4.24
C ALA A 24 1.44 -7.58 -3.84
N GLU A 25 0.70 -8.16 -4.78
CA GLU A 25 -0.10 -9.37 -4.56
C GLU A 25 0.78 -10.55 -4.13
N GLN A 26 1.93 -10.77 -4.79
CA GLN A 26 2.89 -11.82 -4.42
C GLN A 26 3.47 -11.62 -3.02
N VAL A 27 3.85 -10.39 -2.68
CA VAL A 27 4.37 -10.06 -1.35
C VAL A 27 3.30 -10.29 -0.28
N ASN A 28 2.09 -9.82 -0.50
CA ASN A 28 0.97 -10.01 0.44
C ASN A 28 0.66 -11.50 0.63
N ALA A 29 0.67 -12.30 -0.44
CA ALA A 29 0.48 -13.74 -0.37
C ALA A 29 1.61 -14.43 0.42
N ALA A 30 2.88 -14.10 0.14
CA ALA A 30 4.01 -14.66 0.85
C ALA A 30 3.98 -14.31 2.35
N LEU A 31 3.60 -13.08 2.70
CA LEU A 31 3.44 -12.67 4.10
C LEU A 31 2.32 -13.46 4.80
N ARG A 32 1.19 -13.71 4.14
CA ARG A 32 0.14 -14.57 4.68
C ARG A 32 0.64 -15.98 4.99
N GLU A 33 1.41 -16.57 4.08
CA GLU A 33 2.00 -17.90 4.33
C GLU A 33 2.94 -17.90 5.53
N ILE A 34 3.77 -16.86 5.67
CA ILE A 34 4.66 -16.72 6.83
C ILE A 34 3.86 -16.60 8.12
N LEU A 35 2.81 -15.77 8.13
CA LEU A 35 1.94 -15.59 9.29
C LEU A 35 1.20 -16.87 9.66
N ALA A 36 0.79 -17.66 8.67
CA ALA A 36 0.20 -18.98 8.91
C ALA A 36 1.20 -19.96 9.52
N LYS A 37 2.42 -20.04 8.98
CA LYS A 37 3.50 -20.90 9.51
C LYS A 37 3.90 -20.52 10.94
N GLN A 38 3.80 -19.24 11.30
CA GLN A 38 4.07 -18.75 12.64
C GLN A 38 2.87 -18.89 13.61
N GLY A 39 1.72 -19.42 13.14
CA GLY A 39 0.51 -19.56 13.94
C GLY A 39 -0.21 -18.26 14.29
N ILE A 40 0.22 -17.13 13.70
CA ILE A 40 -0.43 -15.82 13.89
C ILE A 40 -1.76 -15.77 13.17
N TRP A 41 -1.81 -16.32 11.97
CA TRP A 41 -3.04 -16.55 11.22
C TRP A 41 -3.33 -18.04 11.12
N GLN A 42 -4.59 -18.40 11.37
CA GLN A 42 -5.07 -19.79 11.33
C GLN A 42 -6.24 -19.86 10.33
N PRO A 43 -5.97 -20.17 9.05
CA PRO A 43 -6.97 -20.15 7.97
C PRO A 43 -8.20 -21.00 8.27
N GLU A 44 -8.03 -22.11 9.00
CA GLU A 44 -9.08 -23.01 9.42
C GLU A 44 -10.05 -22.39 10.46
N LYS A 45 -9.62 -21.34 11.16
CA LYS A 45 -10.44 -20.58 12.12
C LYS A 45 -11.09 -19.34 11.52
N GLY A 46 -10.77 -19.03 10.25
CA GLY A 46 -11.37 -17.92 9.53
C GLY A 46 -10.40 -17.10 8.70
N LEU A 47 -10.95 -16.24 7.86
CA LEU A 47 -10.20 -15.40 6.93
C LEU A 47 -9.46 -14.23 7.61
N TRP A 48 -9.90 -13.87 8.83
CA TRP A 48 -9.47 -12.67 9.53
C TRP A 48 -8.56 -12.99 10.71
N TYR A 49 -7.56 -12.14 10.94
CA TYR A 49 -6.67 -12.25 12.09
C TYR A 49 -6.30 -10.87 12.65
N HIS A 50 -5.90 -10.87 13.90
CA HIS A 50 -5.45 -9.66 14.59
C HIS A 50 -4.17 -9.13 13.97
N GLY A 51 -4.14 -7.85 13.63
CA GLY A 51 -3.01 -7.19 12.95
C GLY A 51 -3.07 -7.26 11.42
N GLN A 52 -4.15 -7.78 10.83
CA GLN A 52 -4.29 -7.80 9.37
C GLN A 52 -4.51 -6.39 8.84
N ALA A 53 -3.68 -6.03 7.89
CA ALA A 53 -3.77 -4.79 7.13
C ALA A 53 -4.70 -4.94 5.94
N ILE A 54 -5.59 -4.00 5.75
CA ILE A 54 -6.52 -3.98 4.63
C ILE A 54 -6.61 -2.60 3.99
N MET A 55 -6.86 -2.57 2.69
CA MET A 55 -7.15 -1.35 1.95
C MET A 55 -8.48 -1.50 1.21
N ILE A 56 -9.32 -0.49 1.33
CA ILE A 56 -10.58 -0.41 0.62
C ILE A 56 -10.31 -0.22 -0.88
N THR A 57 -11.00 -0.99 -1.72
CA THR A 57 -10.83 -0.95 -3.18
C THR A 57 -12.06 -0.40 -3.91
N ARG A 58 -13.16 -0.15 -3.19
CA ARG A 58 -14.39 0.43 -3.73
C ARG A 58 -15.01 1.38 -2.72
N ASN A 59 -15.39 2.57 -3.21
CA ASN A 59 -16.06 3.57 -2.40
C ASN A 59 -17.39 3.03 -1.83
N ASP A 60 -17.64 3.35 -0.57
CA ASP A 60 -18.89 3.13 0.14
C ASP A 60 -19.22 4.40 0.92
N ALA A 61 -20.05 5.26 0.32
CA ALA A 61 -20.39 6.55 0.91
C ALA A 61 -21.25 6.40 2.18
N GLU A 62 -22.06 5.34 2.28
CA GLU A 62 -22.88 5.08 3.47
C GLU A 62 -21.97 4.75 4.67
N MET A 63 -20.94 3.94 4.42
CA MET A 63 -19.92 3.62 5.42
C MET A 63 -18.88 4.72 5.55
N GLY A 64 -18.86 5.74 4.67
CA GLY A 64 -17.83 6.77 4.61
C GLY A 64 -16.44 6.17 4.46
N LEU A 65 -16.30 5.10 3.70
CA LEU A 65 -15.06 4.45 3.33
C LEU A 65 -14.80 4.64 1.84
N PHE A 66 -13.59 5.01 1.50
CA PHE A 66 -13.22 5.34 0.13
C PHE A 66 -12.09 4.45 -0.36
N ASN A 67 -12.00 4.30 -1.67
CA ASN A 67 -10.90 3.60 -2.31
C ASN A 67 -9.56 4.21 -1.91
N GLY A 68 -8.66 3.39 -1.38
CA GLY A 68 -7.37 3.80 -0.84
C GLY A 68 -7.34 3.95 0.68
N ASP A 69 -8.50 3.95 1.37
CA ASP A 69 -8.52 3.97 2.83
C ASP A 69 -7.87 2.70 3.38
N VAL A 70 -6.90 2.89 4.26
CA VAL A 70 -6.16 1.80 4.90
C VAL A 70 -6.65 1.63 6.33
N GLY A 71 -6.93 0.39 6.69
CA GLY A 71 -7.35 0.00 8.03
C GLY A 71 -6.58 -1.20 8.57
N VAL A 72 -6.76 -1.48 9.85
CA VAL A 72 -6.19 -2.65 10.51
C VAL A 72 -7.27 -3.43 11.25
N VAL A 73 -7.21 -4.74 11.14
CA VAL A 73 -8.13 -5.64 11.85
C VAL A 73 -7.56 -5.92 13.23
N LEU A 74 -8.29 -5.55 14.27
CA LEU A 74 -7.85 -5.71 15.66
C LEU A 74 -8.98 -6.30 16.50
N ARG A 75 -8.64 -6.87 17.66
CA ARG A 75 -9.62 -7.33 18.63
C ARG A 75 -10.10 -6.15 19.48
N ASP A 76 -11.41 -6.06 19.66
CA ASP A 76 -12.04 -5.15 20.63
C ASP A 76 -11.88 -5.67 22.07
N GLU A 77 -12.43 -4.96 23.05
CA GLU A 77 -12.41 -5.36 24.46
C GLU A 77 -13.14 -6.69 24.71
N ALA A 78 -14.12 -7.03 23.88
CA ALA A 78 -14.84 -8.30 23.91
C ALA A 78 -14.15 -9.41 23.08
N GLN A 79 -12.89 -9.20 22.67
CA GLN A 79 -12.09 -10.13 21.85
C GLN A 79 -12.67 -10.41 20.44
N ARG A 80 -13.59 -9.58 19.94
CA ARG A 80 -14.15 -9.69 18.59
C ARG A 80 -13.28 -8.93 17.62
N LEU A 81 -13.04 -9.49 16.43
CA LEU A 81 -12.31 -8.84 15.39
C LEU A 81 -13.17 -7.76 14.70
N GLN A 82 -12.63 -6.57 14.57
CA GLN A 82 -13.19 -5.43 13.83
C GLN A 82 -12.10 -4.75 13.02
N ALA A 83 -12.48 -4.11 11.92
CA ALA A 83 -11.57 -3.25 11.16
C ALA A 83 -11.61 -1.82 11.69
N TYR A 84 -10.44 -1.23 11.90
CA TYR A 84 -10.29 0.12 12.41
C TYR A 84 -9.67 1.01 11.35
N PHE A 85 -10.32 2.11 11.05
CA PHE A 85 -9.88 3.11 10.08
C PHE A 85 -9.65 4.45 10.78
N PRO A 86 -8.59 5.19 10.41
CA PRO A 86 -8.38 6.54 10.94
C PRO A 86 -9.47 7.47 10.43
N THR A 87 -9.90 8.37 11.30
CA THR A 87 -10.81 9.47 10.98
C THR A 87 -10.23 10.77 11.55
N HIS A 88 -10.82 11.92 11.19
CA HIS A 88 -10.43 13.20 11.77
C HIS A 88 -10.50 13.20 13.30
N ASP A 89 -11.51 12.52 13.87
CA ASP A 89 -11.79 12.52 15.31
C ASP A 89 -11.23 11.27 16.03
N GLY A 90 -10.36 10.49 15.39
CA GLY A 90 -9.74 9.30 15.99
C GLY A 90 -9.86 8.04 15.12
N MET A 91 -10.26 6.93 15.71
CA MET A 91 -10.39 5.64 15.02
C MET A 91 -11.84 5.19 14.97
N ARG A 92 -12.31 4.84 13.78
CA ARG A 92 -13.64 4.25 13.57
C ARG A 92 -13.55 2.74 13.45
N ALA A 93 -14.32 2.03 14.27
CA ALA A 93 -14.49 0.59 14.18
C ALA A 93 -15.59 0.24 13.17
N VAL A 94 -15.31 -0.70 12.30
CA VAL A 94 -16.23 -1.24 11.29
C VAL A 94 -16.32 -2.75 11.44
N PRO A 95 -17.53 -3.31 11.61
CA PRO A 95 -17.72 -4.76 11.63
C PRO A 95 -17.23 -5.39 10.33
N LEU A 96 -16.52 -6.52 10.42
CA LEU A 96 -15.93 -7.18 9.25
C LEU A 96 -17.00 -7.59 8.21
N SER A 97 -18.20 -7.93 8.66
CA SER A 97 -19.33 -8.27 7.79
C SER A 97 -19.89 -7.10 6.98
N ARG A 98 -19.52 -5.86 7.33
CA ARG A 98 -19.95 -4.64 6.64
C ARG A 98 -18.85 -3.99 5.81
N LEU A 99 -17.67 -4.61 5.74
CA LEU A 99 -16.58 -4.09 4.93
C LEU A 99 -16.93 -4.13 3.45
N PRO A 100 -16.72 -3.03 2.72
CA PRO A 100 -16.81 -3.05 1.26
C PRO A 100 -15.68 -3.87 0.65
N ALA A 101 -15.58 -3.90 -0.68
CA ALA A 101 -14.48 -4.57 -1.36
C ALA A 101 -13.13 -4.04 -0.88
N HIS A 102 -12.23 -4.94 -0.53
CA HIS A 102 -10.92 -4.65 0.08
C HIS A 102 -9.89 -5.68 -0.35
N GLU A 103 -8.63 -5.38 -0.09
CA GLU A 103 -7.49 -6.27 -0.31
C GLU A 103 -6.49 -6.16 0.85
N ASP A 104 -5.53 -7.09 0.95
CA ASP A 104 -4.43 -6.95 1.91
C ASP A 104 -3.56 -5.74 1.61
N ALA A 105 -3.08 -5.08 2.64
CA ALA A 105 -2.33 -3.84 2.54
C ALA A 105 -0.96 -3.84 3.25
N PHE A 106 -0.32 -5.01 3.43
CA PHE A 106 1.06 -5.06 3.91
C PHE A 106 2.03 -4.49 2.88
N ALA A 107 1.74 -4.74 1.60
CA ALA A 107 2.42 -4.13 0.47
C ALA A 107 1.38 -3.55 -0.49
N MET A 108 1.70 -2.39 -1.08
CA MET A 108 0.87 -1.74 -2.09
C MET A 108 1.73 -1.13 -3.20
N THR A 109 1.12 -0.75 -4.31
CA THR A 109 1.86 -0.06 -5.36
C THR A 109 2.13 1.39 -4.99
N VAL A 110 3.22 1.95 -5.56
CA VAL A 110 3.53 3.40 -5.43
C VAL A 110 2.33 4.25 -5.85
N HIS A 111 1.59 3.87 -6.90
CA HIS A 111 0.40 4.61 -7.35
C HIS A 111 -0.71 4.62 -6.29
N LYS A 112 -0.95 3.49 -5.63
CA LYS A 112 -1.98 3.39 -4.57
C LYS A 112 -1.61 4.16 -3.31
N SER A 113 -0.31 4.41 -3.08
CA SER A 113 0.17 5.21 -1.95
C SER A 113 0.05 6.73 -2.18
N GLN A 114 -0.38 7.18 -3.35
CA GLN A 114 -0.54 8.60 -3.63
C GLN A 114 -1.55 9.24 -2.66
N GLY A 115 -1.17 10.38 -2.09
CA GLY A 115 -1.96 11.05 -1.04
C GLY A 115 -1.66 10.58 0.39
N SER A 116 -0.96 9.45 0.56
CA SER A 116 -0.54 8.95 1.88
C SER A 116 0.94 9.23 2.12
N GLU A 117 1.32 9.33 3.38
CA GLU A 117 2.71 9.47 3.82
C GLU A 117 2.98 8.53 4.99
N PHE A 118 4.21 8.02 5.06
CA PHE A 118 4.63 7.03 6.06
C PHE A 118 5.93 7.48 6.71
N ALA A 119 6.19 7.07 7.94
CA ALA A 119 7.47 7.38 8.58
C ALA A 119 8.63 6.73 7.81
N GLU A 120 8.45 5.45 7.45
CA GLU A 120 9.42 4.71 6.65
C GLU A 120 8.75 4.12 5.40
N VAL A 121 9.42 4.23 4.27
CA VAL A 121 9.02 3.59 3.03
C VAL A 121 10.11 2.63 2.56
N TRP A 122 9.71 1.42 2.26
CA TRP A 122 10.57 0.38 1.71
C TRP A 122 10.12 0.10 0.29
N LEU A 123 10.93 0.44 -0.70
CA LEU A 123 10.62 0.21 -2.11
C LEU A 123 11.26 -1.09 -2.59
N LEU A 124 10.43 -2.02 -3.02
CA LEU A 124 10.83 -3.23 -3.69
C LEU A 124 10.81 -2.98 -5.22
N PRO A 125 11.94 -3.13 -5.92
CA PRO A 125 11.97 -3.03 -7.37
C PRO A 125 11.15 -4.16 -8.00
N PRO A 126 10.83 -4.08 -9.32
CA PRO A 126 10.08 -5.12 -10.01
C PRO A 126 10.71 -6.49 -9.84
N LEU A 127 9.91 -7.47 -9.45
CA LEU A 127 10.36 -8.87 -9.36
C LEU A 127 10.52 -9.43 -10.79
N GLY A 128 11.67 -10.05 -11.08
CA GLY A 128 12.02 -10.58 -12.40
C GLY A 128 12.79 -9.59 -13.27
N ALA A 129 12.75 -9.76 -14.61
CA ALA A 129 13.54 -8.97 -15.53
C ALA A 129 13.21 -7.47 -15.46
N LEU A 130 14.17 -6.68 -15.03
CA LEU A 130 14.09 -5.21 -14.91
C LEU A 130 13.88 -4.51 -16.26
N GLU A 131 14.37 -5.13 -17.34
CA GLU A 131 14.28 -4.58 -18.70
C GLU A 131 12.83 -4.46 -19.20
N ALA A 132 11.93 -5.31 -18.69
CA ALA A 132 10.50 -5.29 -19.04
C ALA A 132 9.66 -4.35 -18.16
N ALA A 133 10.27 -3.56 -17.29
CA ALA A 133 9.55 -2.67 -16.37
C ALA A 133 9.52 -1.23 -16.92
N GLU A 134 8.71 -1.01 -17.95
CA GLU A 134 8.48 0.35 -18.49
C GLU A 134 7.97 1.32 -17.42
N ASP A 135 7.19 0.79 -16.47
CA ASP A 135 6.64 1.57 -15.35
C ASP A 135 7.68 1.94 -14.29
N TYR A 136 8.89 1.34 -14.32
CA TYR A 136 9.95 1.62 -13.36
C TYR A 136 10.88 2.70 -13.88
N HIS A 137 10.55 3.95 -13.55
CA HIS A 137 11.19 5.14 -14.06
C HIS A 137 11.37 6.23 -13.00
N ARG A 138 12.13 7.27 -13.31
CA ARG A 138 12.49 8.37 -12.40
C ARG A 138 11.29 8.99 -11.68
N ALA A 139 10.19 9.26 -12.39
CA ALA A 139 9.03 9.91 -11.78
C ALA A 139 8.36 9.01 -10.72
N LEU A 140 8.32 7.69 -10.95
CA LEU A 140 7.80 6.73 -9.97
C LEU A 140 8.72 6.63 -8.75
N LEU A 141 10.04 6.60 -8.95
CA LEU A 141 11.01 6.66 -7.86
C LEU A 141 10.83 7.92 -7.01
N TYR A 142 10.71 9.08 -7.66
CA TYR A 142 10.44 10.34 -6.96
C TYR A 142 9.15 10.27 -6.13
N THR A 143 8.08 9.72 -6.71
CA THR A 143 6.81 9.54 -6.01
C THR A 143 6.99 8.64 -4.78
N ALA A 144 7.71 7.53 -4.92
CA ALA A 144 7.96 6.61 -3.79
C ALA A 144 8.78 7.28 -2.68
N ILE A 145 9.87 7.99 -3.03
CA ILE A 145 10.74 8.68 -2.08
C ILE A 145 9.95 9.75 -1.30
N THR A 146 9.09 10.50 -1.98
CA THR A 146 8.28 11.56 -1.34
C THR A 146 7.17 11.03 -0.44
N ARG A 147 6.94 9.72 -0.39
CA ARG A 147 6.02 9.10 0.59
C ARG A 147 6.67 8.90 1.96
N ALA A 148 8.01 8.94 2.03
CA ALA A 148 8.75 8.76 3.28
C ALA A 148 8.96 10.09 4.01
N LYS A 149 8.58 10.15 5.29
CA LYS A 149 8.83 11.31 6.17
C LYS A 149 10.19 11.27 6.82
N GLN A 150 10.70 10.09 7.14
CA GLN A 150 11.92 9.91 7.94
C GLN A 150 12.96 9.05 7.23
N CYS A 151 12.55 7.89 6.66
CA CYS A 151 13.46 6.93 6.09
C CYS A 151 12.91 6.32 4.81
N PHE A 152 13.75 6.28 3.78
CA PHE A 152 13.49 5.56 2.54
C PHE A 152 14.52 4.46 2.38
N VAL A 153 14.06 3.22 2.23
CA VAL A 153 14.89 2.03 2.03
C VAL A 153 14.61 1.46 0.64
N TYR A 154 15.65 1.25 -0.13
CA TYR A 154 15.56 0.59 -1.42
C TYR A 154 16.03 -0.88 -1.31
N TRP A 155 15.15 -1.81 -1.64
CA TRP A 155 15.39 -3.26 -1.56
C TRP A 155 15.81 -3.87 -2.90
N GLY A 156 16.79 -3.26 -3.55
CA GLY A 156 17.34 -3.72 -4.81
C GLY A 156 18.83 -3.38 -4.90
N ASP A 157 19.43 -3.74 -6.01
CA ASP A 157 20.80 -3.36 -6.29
C ASP A 157 20.91 -1.92 -6.81
N VAL A 158 22.10 -1.34 -6.69
CA VAL A 158 22.37 0.04 -7.11
C VAL A 158 22.20 0.22 -8.63
N SER A 159 22.50 -0.82 -9.40
CA SER A 159 22.39 -0.77 -10.87
C SER A 159 20.93 -0.63 -11.32
N SER A 160 20.01 -1.32 -10.65
CA SER A 160 18.58 -1.21 -10.92
C SER A 160 18.04 0.18 -10.56
N LEU A 161 18.52 0.77 -9.47
CA LEU A 161 18.16 2.14 -9.08
C LEU A 161 18.67 3.17 -10.08
N GLN A 162 19.92 3.03 -10.55
CA GLN A 162 20.52 3.88 -11.57
C GLN A 162 19.76 3.79 -12.89
N ALA A 163 19.44 2.57 -13.34
CA ALA A 163 18.67 2.34 -14.56
C ALA A 163 17.29 3.02 -14.50
N ALA A 164 16.59 2.89 -13.39
CA ALA A 164 15.29 3.54 -13.20
C ALA A 164 15.42 5.08 -13.15
N SER A 165 16.44 5.60 -12.48
CA SER A 165 16.67 7.05 -12.36
C SER A 165 17.02 7.71 -13.70
N ALA A 166 17.69 6.99 -14.59
CA ALA A 166 18.03 7.44 -15.94
C ALA A 166 16.85 7.38 -16.92
N ARG A 167 15.80 6.60 -16.59
CA ARG A 167 14.65 6.39 -17.47
C ARG A 167 13.64 7.52 -17.32
N HIS A 168 13.46 8.31 -18.39
CA HIS A 168 12.48 9.38 -18.47
C HIS A 168 11.21 8.89 -19.17
N VAL A 169 10.04 9.25 -18.63
CA VAL A 169 8.77 9.06 -19.33
C VAL A 169 8.57 10.21 -20.29
N GLN A 170 8.58 9.93 -21.58
CA GLN A 170 8.06 10.88 -22.56
C GLN A 170 6.53 10.89 -22.44
N ARG A 171 5.98 11.88 -21.75
CA ARG A 171 4.54 12.16 -21.85
C ARG A 171 4.29 12.74 -23.23
N LEU A 172 3.74 11.96 -24.13
CA LEU A 172 3.10 12.46 -25.34
C LEU A 172 1.86 13.24 -24.87
N THR A 173 2.01 14.53 -24.62
CA THR A 173 0.87 15.41 -24.41
C THR A 173 0.33 15.80 -25.79
N VAL A 174 -0.97 15.61 -26.00
CA VAL A 174 -1.68 16.06 -27.20
C VAL A 174 -1.45 17.54 -27.46
N LEU A 175 -1.18 18.33 -26.41
CA LEU A 175 -0.77 19.74 -26.51
C LEU A 175 0.52 19.94 -27.30
N GLY A 176 1.52 19.07 -27.13
CA GLY A 176 2.77 19.16 -27.88
C GLY A 176 2.60 18.91 -29.39
N HIS A 177 1.61 18.09 -29.77
CA HIS A 177 1.26 17.84 -31.16
C HIS A 177 0.48 19.01 -31.80
N LEU A 178 -0.38 19.66 -31.01
CA LEU A 178 -1.17 20.81 -31.48
C LEU A 178 -0.28 22.06 -31.71
N LEU A 179 0.74 22.27 -30.87
CA LEU A 179 1.65 23.39 -31.01
C LEU A 179 2.70 23.26 -32.15
N GLN A 180 2.88 22.07 -32.71
CA GLN A 180 3.79 21.85 -33.85
C GLN A 180 3.11 22.01 -35.21
N HIS A 181 1.79 22.22 -35.28
CA HIS A 181 1.04 22.38 -36.52
C HIS A 181 0.56 23.82 -36.79
N GLU A 182 1.02 24.82 -36.04
CA GLU A 182 0.74 26.24 -36.26
C GLU A 182 1.98 26.98 -36.82
N HIS A 183 2.63 26.42 -37.86
CA HIS A 183 3.58 27.17 -38.69
C HIS A 183 3.43 26.79 -40.15
#